data_1ec6352e8b5de50584f2a8341f2167d0
#
_entry.id   1ec6352e8b5de50584f2a8341f2167d0
#
_cell.length_a   1.000
_cell.length_b   1.000
_cell.length_c   1.000
_cell.angle_alpha   90.00
_cell.angle_beta   90.00
_cell.angle_gamma   90.00
#
_symmetry.space_group_name_H-M   'P 1'
#
loop_
_entity.id
_entity.type
_entity.pdbx_description
1 polymer ?
#
loop_
_entity_poly.entity_id
_entity_poly.type
_entity_poly.pdbx_seq_one_letter_code
_entity_poly.pdbx_strand_id
1 'polypeptide(L)'
;MDHVSAARGRPGIALLLTAVALAGPLVPVAAAAASPGTEAGVELATDRRTGSAWLPYWGDTEAAYQDALEHADQLHTVSPFWFEASADRVKGHDGAGNEGVIDGLHRAGIRVVPTVTETPGAAEMAEVIQDPRRRAAHVDALLEMAGSRSYDGVDLDYEMMAATGNRATRERVRAGFNLLTRDLCARLHARGKECVVTVLAQVRGDVYDYRHLGKVADRVRIMGYDLHWSGGEAGPLSSKGWYEQFLRYATDTIPRNKIEVAFPGYGWDWAKGAKGRAGHLTWKEADSLRKQTGADYHFDAASGTPHFTYRKNGTEHEVWYQDAHGVAEQLPLLRKYGVQGTGLWALGFEDPDVWGALRGQ
;
A
#
# COMPACT_ATOMS: atom_id res chain seq x y z
N MET A 1 -21.44 -61.39 -5.62
CA MET A 1 -20.43 -62.45 -5.28
C MET A 1 -19.43 -61.72 -4.41
N ASP A 2 -19.70 -61.55 -3.09
CA ASP A 2 -19.34 -62.49 -2.02
C ASP A 2 -17.80 -62.65 -1.96
N HIS A 3 -17.10 -62.37 -0.85
CA HIS A 3 -17.20 -62.60 0.57
C HIS A 3 -16.20 -61.73 1.33
N VAL A 4 -16.55 -61.01 2.37
CA VAL A 4 -16.65 -61.40 3.79
C VAL A 4 -15.31 -61.68 4.51
N SER A 5 -15.03 -60.78 5.47
CA SER A 5 -14.72 -61.00 6.90
C SER A 5 -13.38 -61.62 7.33
N ALA A 6 -12.66 -61.01 8.23
CA ALA A 6 -12.61 -61.43 9.62
C ALA A 6 -11.56 -60.62 10.45
N ALA A 7 -12.01 -60.22 11.61
CA ALA A 7 -11.28 -59.59 12.70
C ALA A 7 -10.54 -60.65 13.56
N ARG A 8 -9.53 -60.21 14.31
CA ARG A 8 -8.99 -60.68 15.63
C ARG A 8 -7.70 -59.93 15.89
N GLY A 9 -7.33 -59.37 17.04
CA GLY A 9 -7.71 -59.60 18.40
C GLY A 9 -6.54 -59.07 19.23
N ARG A 10 -6.80 -58.33 20.29
CA ARG A 10 -5.83 -57.79 21.26
C ARG A 10 -5.14 -58.90 22.04
N PRO A 11 -3.94 -58.66 22.69
CA PRO A 11 -4.05 -58.27 24.12
C PRO A 11 -3.06 -57.15 24.56
N GLY A 12 -3.46 -56.44 25.60
CA GLY A 12 -2.71 -55.42 26.27
C GLY A 12 -1.71 -56.02 27.31
N ILE A 13 -0.69 -55.22 27.62
CA ILE A 13 0.21 -55.48 28.75
C ILE A 13 0.11 -54.28 29.69
N ALA A 14 -0.36 -54.53 30.89
CA ALA A 14 -0.34 -53.58 32.00
C ALA A 14 1.03 -53.64 32.68
N LEU A 15 1.68 -52.50 32.84
CA LEU A 15 2.90 -52.37 33.65
C LEU A 15 2.54 -51.68 34.95
N LEU A 16 2.64 -52.42 36.06
CA LEU A 16 2.59 -51.89 37.43
C LEU A 16 3.90 -51.18 37.75
N LEU A 17 3.83 -49.94 38.17
CA LEU A 17 4.93 -49.21 38.82
C LEU A 17 4.67 -49.12 40.32
N THR A 18 5.46 -49.83 41.06
CA THR A 18 5.55 -49.76 42.54
C THR A 18 6.33 -48.53 42.94
N ALA A 19 5.70 -47.67 43.74
CA ALA A 19 6.34 -46.51 44.36
C ALA A 19 7.07 -46.97 45.65
N VAL A 20 8.36 -46.68 45.74
CA VAL A 20 9.14 -46.78 46.98
C VAL A 20 9.30 -45.39 47.56
N ALA A 21 8.74 -45.19 48.75
CA ALA A 21 8.90 -43.96 49.50
C ALA A 21 10.20 -44.02 50.34
N LEU A 22 11.13 -43.13 50.08
CA LEU A 22 12.30 -42.89 50.94
C LEU A 22 12.07 -41.55 51.68
N ALA A 23 11.89 -41.66 53.00
CA ALA A 23 11.83 -40.52 53.90
C ALA A 23 13.25 -40.07 54.25
N GLY A 24 13.66 -38.88 53.95
CA GLY A 24 14.86 -38.19 54.39
C GLY A 24 14.51 -36.97 55.24
N PRO A 25 15.35 -36.51 56.14
CA PRO A 25 15.00 -35.51 57.16
C PRO A 25 14.91 -34.08 56.52
N LEU A 26 13.85 -33.35 56.92
CA LEU A 26 13.62 -31.96 56.65
C LEU A 26 14.61 -31.05 57.37
N VAL A 27 15.44 -30.30 56.65
CA VAL A 27 16.20 -29.17 57.16
C VAL A 27 15.41 -27.89 56.79
N PRO A 28 15.13 -27.00 57.76
CA PRO A 28 14.43 -25.76 57.43
C PRO A 28 15.37 -24.80 56.70
N VAL A 29 15.08 -24.52 55.42
CA VAL A 29 15.69 -23.40 54.67
C VAL A 29 14.90 -22.14 55.00
N ALA A 30 15.59 -21.17 55.60
CA ALA A 30 15.03 -19.84 55.81
C ALA A 30 14.70 -19.19 54.46
N ALA A 31 13.44 -18.83 54.27
CA ALA A 31 12.98 -18.06 53.12
C ALA A 31 13.52 -16.64 53.22
N ALA A 32 14.50 -16.30 52.38
CA ALA A 32 14.84 -14.90 52.09
C ALA A 32 13.70 -14.31 51.26
N ALA A 33 13.04 -13.28 51.80
CA ALA A 33 12.04 -12.50 51.08
C ALA A 33 12.74 -11.80 49.93
N ALA A 34 12.49 -12.25 48.68
CA ALA A 34 12.82 -11.52 47.49
C ALA A 34 11.86 -10.34 47.39
N SER A 35 12.42 -9.13 47.39
CA SER A 35 11.69 -7.90 47.02
C SER A 35 11.16 -8.06 45.61
N PRO A 36 9.94 -7.60 45.29
CA PRO A 36 9.44 -7.59 43.93
C PRO A 36 10.28 -6.62 43.13
N GLY A 37 11.22 -7.14 42.35
CA GLY A 37 11.85 -6.38 41.28
C GLY A 37 10.76 -5.96 40.32
N THR A 38 10.57 -4.65 40.17
CA THR A 38 9.83 -4.05 39.09
C THR A 38 10.50 -4.51 37.80
N GLU A 39 9.96 -5.54 37.15
CA GLU A 39 10.19 -5.74 35.74
C GLU A 39 9.60 -4.50 35.03
N ALA A 40 10.47 -3.54 34.72
CA ALA A 40 10.16 -2.52 33.75
C ALA A 40 9.95 -3.28 32.42
N GLY A 41 8.72 -3.65 32.17
CA GLY A 41 8.31 -4.07 30.84
C GLY A 41 8.70 -2.94 29.90
N VAL A 42 9.67 -3.18 29.03
CA VAL A 42 9.89 -2.32 27.86
C VAL A 42 8.62 -2.49 27.04
N GLU A 43 7.65 -1.62 27.32
CA GLU A 43 6.52 -1.42 26.45
C GLU A 43 7.13 -0.88 25.16
N LEU A 44 7.29 -1.76 24.16
CA LEU A 44 7.63 -1.35 22.81
C LEU A 44 6.56 -0.36 22.42
N ALA A 45 6.92 0.93 22.39
CA ALA A 45 6.04 1.98 21.95
C ALA A 45 5.55 1.55 20.55
N THR A 46 4.28 1.15 20.47
CA THR A 46 3.65 0.85 19.20
C THR A 46 3.73 2.12 18.37
N ASP A 47 4.39 2.04 17.23
CA ASP A 47 4.50 3.16 16.31
C ASP A 47 3.07 3.62 15.94
N ARG A 48 2.69 4.81 16.40
CA ARG A 48 1.35 5.38 16.19
C ARG A 48 1.23 6.06 14.84
N ARG A 49 2.33 6.17 14.10
CA ARG A 49 2.31 6.77 12.77
C ARG A 49 1.57 5.83 11.81
N THR A 50 0.58 6.38 11.11
CA THR A 50 -0.28 5.63 10.19
C THR A 50 -0.10 6.08 8.75
N GLY A 51 0.73 7.10 8.51
CA GLY A 51 0.97 7.68 7.20
C GLY A 51 2.06 6.96 6.42
N SER A 52 1.88 6.87 5.12
CA SER A 52 2.88 6.48 4.14
C SER A 52 2.90 7.48 2.99
N ALA A 53 4.00 7.57 2.25
CA ALA A 53 4.06 8.43 1.08
C ALA A 53 4.99 7.85 0.02
N TRP A 54 4.73 8.18 -1.24
CA TRP A 54 5.64 7.87 -2.32
C TRP A 54 6.62 9.02 -2.55
N LEU A 55 7.87 8.65 -2.79
CA LEU A 55 8.95 9.56 -3.16
C LEU A 55 9.26 9.40 -4.66
N PRO A 56 8.84 10.35 -5.52
CA PRO A 56 9.12 10.30 -6.96
C PRO A 56 10.62 10.34 -7.27
N TYR A 57 11.04 9.71 -8.38
CA TYR A 57 12.41 9.80 -8.89
C TYR A 57 12.61 10.94 -9.91
N TRP A 58 11.55 11.71 -10.19
CA TRP A 58 11.53 12.85 -11.11
C TRP A 58 11.11 14.13 -10.39
N GLY A 59 11.25 15.28 -11.05
CA GLY A 59 10.96 16.58 -10.47
C GLY A 59 12.04 17.02 -9.47
N ASP A 60 11.63 17.74 -8.46
CA ASP A 60 12.53 18.16 -7.36
C ASP A 60 12.59 17.08 -6.28
N THR A 61 13.39 16.05 -6.55
CA THR A 61 13.53 14.88 -5.69
C THR A 61 14.13 15.23 -4.32
N GLU A 62 14.97 16.26 -4.25
CA GLU A 62 15.55 16.71 -2.99
C GLU A 62 14.49 17.40 -2.12
N ALA A 63 13.68 18.29 -2.69
CA ALA A 63 12.58 18.92 -1.96
C ALA A 63 11.58 17.87 -1.45
N ALA A 64 11.23 16.88 -2.26
CA ALA A 64 10.34 15.78 -1.86
C ALA A 64 10.94 14.92 -0.74
N TYR A 65 12.26 14.69 -0.75
CA TYR A 65 12.95 13.99 0.33
C TYR A 65 12.98 14.81 1.63
N GLN A 66 13.24 16.12 1.55
CA GLN A 66 13.20 16.99 2.72
C GLN A 66 11.80 17.08 3.33
N ASP A 67 10.77 17.13 2.49
CA ASP A 67 9.35 17.07 2.92
C ASP A 67 9.07 15.81 3.75
N ALA A 68 9.55 14.65 3.30
CA ALA A 68 9.44 13.42 4.08
C ALA A 68 10.10 13.51 5.46
N LEU A 69 11.26 14.16 5.56
CA LEU A 69 11.98 14.33 6.82
C LEU A 69 11.27 15.32 7.76
N GLU A 70 10.70 16.40 7.21
CA GLU A 70 9.94 17.39 7.96
C GLU A 70 8.65 16.79 8.59
N HIS A 71 8.08 15.75 7.94
CA HIS A 71 6.87 15.08 8.39
C HIS A 71 7.10 13.65 8.92
N ALA A 72 8.33 13.38 9.38
CA ALA A 72 8.70 12.08 9.91
C ALA A 72 7.87 11.65 11.14
N ASP A 73 7.28 12.60 11.85
CA ASP A 73 6.36 12.34 12.98
C ASP A 73 5.02 11.72 12.54
N GLN A 74 4.67 11.78 11.26
CA GLN A 74 3.45 11.23 10.68
C GLN A 74 3.70 10.01 9.79
N LEU A 75 4.91 9.90 9.22
CA LEU A 75 5.26 8.85 8.27
C LEU A 75 5.92 7.67 8.96
N HIS A 76 5.34 6.49 8.83
CA HIS A 76 5.98 5.24 9.21
C HIS A 76 6.72 4.59 8.03
N THR A 77 6.31 4.88 6.79
CA THR A 77 6.90 4.32 5.57
C THR A 77 6.98 5.37 4.47
N VAL A 78 8.12 5.41 3.79
CA VAL A 78 8.27 6.05 2.49
C VAL A 78 8.55 4.98 1.46
N SER A 79 7.84 5.07 0.34
CA SER A 79 7.98 4.18 -0.83
C SER A 79 8.66 4.94 -1.97
N PRO A 80 10.00 4.90 -2.10
CA PRO A 80 10.66 5.48 -3.26
C PRO A 80 10.19 4.80 -4.54
N PHE A 81 9.72 5.60 -5.51
CA PHE A 81 9.17 5.11 -6.78
C PHE A 81 10.31 4.79 -7.77
N TRP A 82 11.18 3.85 -7.41
CA TRP A 82 12.49 3.68 -8.00
C TRP A 82 12.63 2.56 -9.02
N PHE A 83 11.68 1.62 -9.09
CA PHE A 83 11.89 0.41 -9.86
C PHE A 83 10.75 0.10 -10.82
N GLU A 84 11.11 -0.52 -11.94
CA GLU A 84 10.19 -1.14 -12.88
C GLU A 84 10.57 -2.60 -13.12
N ALA A 85 9.60 -3.49 -13.18
CA ALA A 85 9.77 -4.89 -13.44
C ALA A 85 9.33 -5.26 -14.86
N SER A 86 10.20 -5.91 -15.62
CA SER A 86 9.83 -6.67 -16.81
C SER A 86 9.50 -8.12 -16.44
N ALA A 87 9.32 -8.98 -17.42
CA ALA A 87 8.98 -10.38 -17.16
C ALA A 87 9.98 -11.12 -16.26
N ASP A 88 11.27 -10.78 -16.32
CA ASP A 88 12.37 -11.57 -15.75
C ASP A 88 13.44 -10.72 -15.03
N ARG A 89 13.26 -9.42 -14.93
CA ARG A 89 14.23 -8.52 -14.28
C ARG A 89 13.55 -7.30 -13.67
N VAL A 90 14.21 -6.70 -12.70
CA VAL A 90 13.87 -5.39 -12.12
C VAL A 90 14.97 -4.40 -12.49
N LYS A 91 14.56 -3.23 -12.99
CA LYS A 91 15.45 -2.14 -13.37
C LYS A 91 15.19 -0.94 -12.47
N GLY A 92 16.25 -0.27 -12.02
CA GLY A 92 16.16 0.99 -11.29
C GLY A 92 16.05 2.18 -12.25
N HIS A 93 15.29 3.18 -11.85
CA HIS A 93 15.30 4.53 -12.41
C HIS A 93 16.49 5.33 -11.88
N ASP A 94 16.69 6.55 -12.37
CA ASP A 94 17.73 7.44 -11.88
C ASP A 94 17.60 7.70 -10.38
N GLY A 95 18.68 7.61 -9.65
CA GLY A 95 18.67 7.73 -8.19
C GLY A 95 18.23 6.49 -7.41
N ALA A 96 17.82 5.41 -8.08
CA ALA A 96 17.46 4.17 -7.40
C ALA A 96 18.60 3.64 -6.53
N GLY A 97 18.27 3.30 -5.28
CA GLY A 97 19.26 2.79 -4.32
C GLY A 97 20.16 3.86 -3.73
N ASN A 98 19.79 5.15 -3.78
CA ASN A 98 20.52 6.22 -3.13
C ASN A 98 20.64 5.97 -1.63
N GLU A 99 21.84 5.60 -1.19
CA GLU A 99 22.13 5.25 0.21
C GLU A 99 21.93 6.45 1.15
N GLY A 100 22.21 7.67 0.70
CA GLY A 100 21.99 8.88 1.49
C GLY A 100 20.51 9.10 1.83
N VAL A 101 19.62 8.85 0.88
CA VAL A 101 18.15 8.91 1.08
C VAL A 101 17.70 7.79 2.01
N ILE A 102 18.12 6.55 1.77
CA ILE A 102 17.77 5.38 2.58
C ILE A 102 18.19 5.60 4.05
N ASP A 103 19.46 5.93 4.28
CA ASP A 103 20.00 6.16 5.60
C ASP A 103 19.36 7.37 6.31
N GLY A 104 19.03 8.43 5.53
CA GLY A 104 18.35 9.60 6.07
C GLY A 104 16.94 9.28 6.57
N LEU A 105 16.16 8.55 5.79
CA LEU A 105 14.82 8.08 6.19
C LEU A 105 14.91 7.15 7.40
N HIS A 106 15.84 6.21 7.43
CA HIS A 106 16.07 5.34 8.58
C HIS A 106 16.45 6.10 9.85
N ARG A 107 17.33 7.11 9.74
CA ARG A 107 17.66 7.98 10.90
C ARG A 107 16.46 8.75 11.43
N ALA A 108 15.51 9.09 10.55
CA ALA A 108 14.24 9.70 10.93
C ALA A 108 13.20 8.68 11.46
N GLY A 109 13.57 7.39 11.53
CA GLY A 109 12.70 6.31 11.98
C GLY A 109 11.64 5.92 10.96
N ILE A 110 11.83 6.27 9.69
CA ILE A 110 10.93 5.95 8.58
C ILE A 110 11.43 4.69 7.88
N ARG A 111 10.54 3.74 7.64
CA ARG A 111 10.83 2.52 6.86
C ARG A 111 10.94 2.86 5.38
N VAL A 112 11.86 2.21 4.70
CA VAL A 112 12.07 2.39 3.25
C VAL A 112 11.60 1.14 2.51
N VAL A 113 10.45 1.27 1.84
CA VAL A 113 9.77 0.18 1.13
C VAL A 113 9.61 0.59 -0.34
N PRO A 114 10.64 0.39 -1.19
CA PRO A 114 10.61 0.90 -2.56
C PRO A 114 9.48 0.30 -3.38
N THR A 115 8.89 1.15 -4.21
CA THR A 115 7.85 0.77 -5.16
C THR A 115 8.47 0.17 -6.42
N VAL A 116 7.84 -0.91 -6.86
CA VAL A 116 8.12 -1.57 -8.15
C VAL A 116 6.83 -1.58 -8.96
N THR A 117 6.86 -0.90 -10.11
CA THR A 117 5.80 -1.00 -11.13
C THR A 117 6.12 -2.11 -12.13
N GLU A 118 5.18 -2.46 -13.02
CA GLU A 118 5.44 -3.40 -14.10
C GLU A 118 5.39 -2.74 -15.48
N THR A 119 6.17 -3.26 -16.41
CA THR A 119 6.17 -2.82 -17.81
C THR A 119 5.36 -3.73 -18.75
N PRO A 120 5.17 -5.04 -18.50
CA PRO A 120 4.35 -5.87 -19.37
C PRO A 120 2.86 -5.51 -19.30
N GLY A 121 2.21 -5.45 -20.45
CA GLY A 121 0.75 -5.31 -20.50
C GLY A 121 0.02 -6.56 -19.98
N ALA A 122 -1.30 -6.45 -19.80
CA ALA A 122 -2.13 -7.47 -19.15
C ALA A 122 -1.98 -8.89 -19.75
N ALA A 123 -1.89 -9.04 -21.07
CA ALA A 123 -1.77 -10.34 -21.72
C ALA A 123 -0.42 -11.00 -21.43
N GLU A 124 0.66 -10.24 -21.55
CA GLU A 124 2.02 -10.72 -21.28
C GLU A 124 2.22 -11.02 -19.78
N MET A 125 1.76 -10.12 -18.90
CA MET A 125 1.84 -10.36 -17.47
C MET A 125 1.04 -11.60 -17.06
N ALA A 126 -0.15 -11.81 -17.65
CA ALA A 126 -0.91 -13.05 -17.42
C ALA A 126 -0.13 -14.32 -17.76
N GLU A 127 0.71 -14.30 -18.80
CA GLU A 127 1.57 -15.43 -19.15
C GLU A 127 2.73 -15.61 -18.15
N VAL A 128 3.34 -14.50 -17.71
CA VAL A 128 4.44 -14.53 -16.72
C VAL A 128 3.95 -15.12 -15.40
N ILE A 129 2.85 -14.59 -14.85
CA ILE A 129 2.39 -14.96 -13.51
C ILE A 129 1.63 -16.29 -13.45
N GLN A 130 1.11 -16.78 -14.58
CA GLN A 130 0.47 -18.09 -14.65
C GLN A 130 1.49 -19.24 -14.80
N ASP A 131 2.58 -19.04 -15.52
CA ASP A 131 3.62 -20.04 -15.66
C ASP A 131 4.46 -20.16 -14.38
N PRO A 132 4.57 -21.33 -13.75
CA PRO A 132 5.29 -21.47 -12.48
C PRO A 132 6.77 -21.11 -12.55
N ARG A 133 7.44 -21.37 -13.69
CA ARG A 133 8.88 -21.09 -13.86
C ARG A 133 9.11 -19.59 -14.07
N ARG A 134 8.31 -18.96 -14.95
CA ARG A 134 8.38 -17.51 -15.21
C ARG A 134 8.05 -16.73 -13.96
N ARG A 135 6.98 -17.12 -13.23
CA ARG A 135 6.61 -16.50 -11.96
C ARG A 135 7.72 -16.65 -10.92
N ALA A 136 8.33 -17.82 -10.79
CA ALA A 136 9.45 -18.01 -9.87
C ALA A 136 10.63 -17.10 -10.20
N ALA A 137 11.02 -17.00 -11.48
CA ALA A 137 12.07 -16.10 -11.93
C ALA A 137 11.74 -14.62 -11.66
N HIS A 138 10.48 -14.23 -11.89
CA HIS A 138 10.01 -12.88 -11.59
C HIS A 138 10.07 -12.55 -10.09
N VAL A 139 9.63 -13.48 -9.24
CA VAL A 139 9.76 -13.34 -7.77
C VAL A 139 11.23 -13.28 -7.34
N ASP A 140 12.11 -14.08 -7.95
CA ASP A 140 13.55 -14.06 -7.66
C ASP A 140 14.15 -12.68 -7.98
N ALA A 141 13.80 -12.08 -9.12
CA ALA A 141 14.26 -10.74 -9.49
C ALA A 141 13.79 -9.66 -8.50
N LEU A 142 12.53 -9.71 -8.05
CA LEU A 142 12.01 -8.82 -7.01
C LEU A 142 12.75 -8.97 -5.68
N LEU A 143 13.07 -10.20 -5.29
CA LEU A 143 13.80 -10.48 -4.05
C LEU A 143 15.28 -10.13 -4.12
N GLU A 144 15.89 -10.24 -5.29
CA GLU A 144 17.26 -9.75 -5.54
C GLU A 144 17.32 -8.22 -5.35
N MET A 145 16.38 -7.50 -5.97
CA MET A 145 16.24 -6.05 -5.77
C MET A 145 16.02 -5.73 -4.28
N ALA A 146 15.08 -6.40 -3.61
CA ALA A 146 14.78 -6.18 -2.20
C ALA A 146 15.98 -6.45 -1.27
N GLY A 147 16.91 -7.32 -1.68
CA GLY A 147 18.15 -7.63 -0.96
C GLY A 147 19.34 -6.76 -1.33
N SER A 148 19.23 -5.92 -2.36
CA SER A 148 20.37 -5.14 -2.88
C SER A 148 20.80 -3.97 -2.00
N ARG A 149 19.93 -3.52 -1.10
CA ARG A 149 20.15 -2.43 -0.14
C ARG A 149 19.43 -2.75 1.18
N SER A 150 19.55 -1.85 2.15
CA SER A 150 18.86 -1.94 3.45
C SER A 150 17.37 -1.59 3.39
N TYR A 151 16.67 -2.02 2.34
CA TYR A 151 15.21 -1.85 2.24
C TYR A 151 14.47 -2.68 3.28
N ASP A 152 13.38 -2.12 3.80
CA ASP A 152 12.53 -2.80 4.80
C ASP A 152 11.47 -3.71 4.18
N GLY A 153 11.22 -3.58 2.87
CA GLY A 153 10.21 -4.34 2.17
C GLY A 153 10.16 -4.05 0.67
N VAL A 154 9.04 -4.38 0.07
CA VAL A 154 8.68 -4.06 -1.33
C VAL A 154 7.23 -3.60 -1.36
N ASP A 155 6.99 -2.50 -2.09
CA ASP A 155 5.67 -2.04 -2.49
C ASP A 155 5.42 -2.46 -3.95
N LEU A 156 4.53 -3.43 -4.15
CA LEU A 156 4.20 -3.96 -5.47
C LEU A 156 3.02 -3.19 -6.06
N ASP A 157 3.30 -2.31 -7.02
CA ASP A 157 2.34 -1.42 -7.67
C ASP A 157 2.14 -1.80 -9.14
N TYR A 158 1.40 -2.88 -9.38
CA TYR A 158 1.15 -3.45 -10.71
C TYR A 158 -0.22 -3.03 -11.23
N GLU A 159 -0.25 -2.04 -12.12
CA GLU A 159 -1.46 -1.43 -12.68
C GLU A 159 -1.70 -1.78 -14.15
N MET A 160 -0.62 -1.93 -14.95
CA MET A 160 -0.73 -2.21 -16.38
C MET A 160 -1.42 -3.54 -16.65
N MET A 161 -1.24 -4.52 -15.77
CA MET A 161 -1.94 -5.80 -15.84
C MET A 161 -3.45 -5.68 -15.66
N ALA A 162 -3.93 -4.63 -14.98
CA ALA A 162 -5.36 -4.37 -14.78
C ALA A 162 -6.00 -3.67 -15.99
N ALA A 163 -5.20 -3.04 -16.85
CA ALA A 163 -5.64 -2.27 -18.01
C ALA A 163 -6.11 -3.17 -19.17
N THR A 164 -7.14 -4.00 -18.94
CA THR A 164 -7.71 -4.87 -19.97
C THR A 164 -9.24 -4.94 -19.91
N GLY A 165 -9.89 -4.81 -21.08
CA GLY A 165 -11.32 -5.06 -21.26
C GLY A 165 -11.66 -6.55 -21.46
N ASN A 166 -10.65 -7.41 -21.70
CA ASN A 166 -10.87 -8.82 -21.97
C ASN A 166 -11.09 -9.61 -20.67
N ARG A 167 -12.29 -10.15 -20.50
CA ARG A 167 -12.68 -10.88 -19.29
C ARG A 167 -11.79 -12.10 -19.01
N ALA A 168 -11.47 -12.89 -20.01
CA ALA A 168 -10.63 -14.08 -19.83
C ALA A 168 -9.20 -13.71 -19.42
N THR A 169 -8.63 -12.65 -20.01
CA THR A 169 -7.33 -12.11 -19.59
C THR A 169 -7.40 -11.63 -18.15
N ARG A 170 -8.44 -10.89 -17.78
CA ARG A 170 -8.64 -10.39 -16.41
C ARG A 170 -8.71 -11.51 -15.38
N GLU A 171 -9.45 -12.56 -15.65
CA GLU A 171 -9.55 -13.74 -14.78
C GLU A 171 -8.19 -14.46 -14.62
N ARG A 172 -7.42 -14.57 -15.71
CA ARG A 172 -6.06 -15.14 -15.69
C ARG A 172 -5.11 -14.27 -14.88
N VAL A 173 -5.13 -12.94 -15.09
CA VAL A 173 -4.32 -11.97 -14.32
C VAL A 173 -4.66 -12.10 -12.83
N ARG A 174 -5.94 -12.04 -12.46
CA ARG A 174 -6.37 -12.18 -11.06
C ARG A 174 -5.85 -13.45 -10.41
N ALA A 175 -6.04 -14.60 -11.06
CA ALA A 175 -5.58 -15.89 -10.53
C ALA A 175 -4.04 -15.96 -10.41
N GLY A 176 -3.33 -15.46 -11.42
CA GLY A 176 -1.86 -15.42 -11.42
C GLY A 176 -1.31 -14.43 -10.39
N PHE A 177 -1.93 -13.26 -10.23
CA PHE A 177 -1.52 -12.26 -9.25
C PHE A 177 -1.66 -12.78 -7.81
N ASN A 178 -2.69 -13.57 -7.53
CA ASN A 178 -2.82 -14.26 -6.25
C ASN A 178 -1.64 -15.22 -6.00
N LEU A 179 -1.18 -15.94 -7.03
CA LEU A 179 -0.01 -16.80 -6.92
C LEU A 179 1.28 -16.01 -6.73
N LEU A 180 1.46 -14.93 -7.50
CA LEU A 180 2.62 -14.04 -7.41
C LEU A 180 2.75 -13.44 -6.01
N THR A 181 1.68 -12.80 -5.52
CA THR A 181 1.69 -12.12 -4.22
C THR A 181 1.85 -13.10 -3.06
N ARG A 182 1.25 -14.29 -3.14
CA ARG A 182 1.50 -15.36 -2.15
C ARG A 182 2.98 -15.74 -2.09
N ASP A 183 3.59 -15.99 -3.25
CA ASP A 183 4.96 -16.48 -3.33
C ASP A 183 5.96 -15.37 -2.92
N LEU A 184 5.73 -14.13 -3.36
CA LEU A 184 6.56 -12.96 -3.02
C LEU A 184 6.48 -12.63 -1.53
N CYS A 185 5.26 -12.42 -0.98
CA CYS A 185 5.09 -12.03 0.40
C CYS A 185 5.65 -13.08 1.38
N ALA A 186 5.40 -14.37 1.14
CA ALA A 186 5.97 -15.45 1.97
C ALA A 186 7.50 -15.40 1.99
N ARG A 187 8.13 -15.11 0.84
CA ARG A 187 9.59 -15.07 0.74
C ARG A 187 10.20 -13.77 1.26
N LEU A 188 9.47 -12.65 1.23
CA LEU A 188 9.84 -11.40 1.91
C LEU A 188 9.78 -11.58 3.43
N HIS A 189 8.68 -12.14 3.96
CA HIS A 189 8.52 -12.43 5.39
C HIS A 189 9.62 -13.35 5.91
N ALA A 190 10.01 -14.39 5.16
CA ALA A 190 11.13 -15.25 5.53
C ALA A 190 12.49 -14.50 5.64
N ARG A 191 12.57 -13.25 5.13
CA ARG A 191 13.72 -12.35 5.21
C ARG A 191 13.51 -11.19 6.19
N GLY A 192 12.41 -11.20 6.96
CA GLY A 192 12.05 -10.10 7.84
C GLY A 192 11.66 -8.81 7.11
N LYS A 193 11.23 -8.90 5.83
CA LYS A 193 10.87 -7.77 4.98
C LYS A 193 9.36 -7.68 4.80
N GLU A 194 8.86 -6.45 4.75
CA GLU A 194 7.44 -6.13 4.56
C GLU A 194 7.01 -6.35 3.10
N CYS A 195 5.79 -6.83 2.93
CA CYS A 195 5.12 -6.97 1.63
C CYS A 195 3.94 -6.00 1.58
N VAL A 196 4.09 -4.91 0.85
CA VAL A 196 3.03 -3.95 0.56
C VAL A 196 2.52 -4.21 -0.86
N VAL A 197 1.21 -4.12 -1.05
CA VAL A 197 0.60 -4.24 -2.39
C VAL A 197 -0.29 -3.04 -2.62
N THR A 198 0.09 -2.23 -3.61
CA THR A 198 -0.70 -1.09 -4.06
C THR A 198 -1.71 -1.53 -5.11
N VAL A 199 -2.94 -1.03 -5.01
CA VAL A 199 -4.07 -1.47 -5.85
C VAL A 199 -5.00 -0.31 -6.22
N LEU A 200 -5.63 -0.42 -7.38
CA LEU A 200 -6.73 0.46 -7.76
C LEU A 200 -7.91 0.28 -6.79
N ALA A 201 -8.60 1.39 -6.47
CA ALA A 201 -9.82 1.32 -5.66
C ALA A 201 -10.92 0.55 -6.40
N GLN A 202 -11.48 -0.46 -5.75
CA GLN A 202 -12.52 -1.31 -6.30
C GLN A 202 -13.76 -1.28 -5.42
N VAL A 203 -14.93 -1.09 -6.03
CA VAL A 203 -16.23 -1.13 -5.34
C VAL A 203 -16.82 -2.55 -5.27
N ARG A 204 -16.20 -3.48 -5.95
CA ARG A 204 -16.54 -4.93 -6.01
C ARG A 204 -15.31 -5.71 -6.49
N GLY A 205 -15.34 -7.05 -6.38
CA GLY A 205 -14.23 -7.88 -6.87
C GLY A 205 -13.99 -7.71 -8.36
N ASP A 206 -12.74 -7.46 -8.72
CA ASP A 206 -12.25 -7.33 -10.09
C ASP A 206 -10.86 -7.97 -10.21
N VAL A 207 -9.87 -7.32 -10.85
CA VAL A 207 -8.52 -7.85 -11.08
C VAL A 207 -7.81 -8.17 -9.76
N TYR A 208 -7.93 -7.31 -8.76
CA TYR A 208 -7.33 -7.56 -7.45
C TYR A 208 -8.27 -8.32 -6.53
N ASP A 209 -7.83 -9.46 -6.02
CA ASP A 209 -8.54 -10.21 -4.99
C ASP A 209 -8.21 -9.65 -3.60
N TYR A 210 -8.95 -8.65 -3.17
CA TYR A 210 -8.74 -7.98 -1.88
C TYR A 210 -8.73 -8.96 -0.69
N ARG A 211 -9.58 -10.00 -0.73
CA ARG A 211 -9.62 -11.03 0.33
C ARG A 211 -8.33 -11.85 0.38
N HIS A 212 -7.75 -12.16 -0.78
CA HIS A 212 -6.46 -12.83 -0.87
C HIS A 212 -5.33 -11.90 -0.40
N LEU A 213 -5.29 -10.67 -0.91
CA LEU A 213 -4.26 -9.69 -0.55
C LEU A 213 -4.26 -9.40 0.95
N GLY A 214 -5.43 -9.23 1.57
CA GLY A 214 -5.56 -9.04 3.02
C GLY A 214 -5.01 -10.20 3.86
N LYS A 215 -4.88 -11.41 3.29
CA LYS A 215 -4.28 -12.57 3.98
C LYS A 215 -2.76 -12.60 3.86
N VAL A 216 -2.22 -12.24 2.69
CA VAL A 216 -0.80 -12.46 2.37
C VAL A 216 0.07 -11.22 2.55
N ALA A 217 -0.44 -10.03 2.27
CA ALA A 217 0.28 -8.78 2.41
C ALA A 217 0.25 -8.26 3.86
N ASP A 218 1.25 -7.47 4.23
CA ASP A 218 1.24 -6.72 5.49
C ASP A 218 0.34 -5.50 5.38
N ARG A 219 0.35 -4.83 4.22
CA ARG A 219 -0.49 -3.69 3.89
C ARG A 219 -1.04 -3.81 2.47
N VAL A 220 -2.28 -3.36 2.31
CA VAL A 220 -2.93 -3.15 1.01
C VAL A 220 -3.21 -1.67 0.90
N ARG A 221 -2.47 -1.00 0.02
CA ARG A 221 -2.57 0.44 -0.23
C ARG A 221 -3.51 0.68 -1.39
N ILE A 222 -4.62 1.33 -1.12
CA ILE A 222 -5.69 1.58 -2.09
C ILE A 222 -5.53 3.00 -2.62
N MET A 223 -5.35 3.14 -3.93
CA MET A 223 -5.31 4.43 -4.61
C MET A 223 -6.71 5.05 -4.61
N GLY A 224 -6.96 5.97 -3.66
CA GLY A 224 -8.23 6.66 -3.48
C GLY A 224 -8.42 7.83 -4.44
N TYR A 225 -7.94 7.73 -5.67
CA TYR A 225 -7.93 8.77 -6.69
C TYR A 225 -8.13 8.20 -8.10
N ASP A 226 -8.14 9.10 -9.10
CA ASP A 226 -8.38 8.78 -10.50
C ASP A 226 -9.77 8.18 -10.79
N LEU A 227 -10.80 8.59 -10.00
CA LEU A 227 -12.20 8.34 -10.34
C LEU A 227 -12.50 8.91 -11.73
N HIS A 228 -12.02 10.15 -11.99
CA HIS A 228 -11.82 10.72 -13.31
C HIS A 228 -10.31 10.89 -13.52
N TRP A 229 -9.79 10.39 -14.62
CA TRP A 229 -8.36 10.30 -14.91
C TRP A 229 -8.02 10.94 -16.26
N SER A 230 -6.77 11.15 -16.53
CA SER A 230 -6.30 11.91 -17.71
C SER A 230 -6.85 11.44 -19.04
N GLY A 231 -7.20 10.19 -19.19
CA GLY A 231 -7.73 9.61 -20.44
C GLY A 231 -9.26 9.55 -20.50
N GLY A 232 -9.95 10.00 -19.46
CA GLY A 232 -11.40 10.02 -19.35
C GLY A 232 -12.01 11.41 -19.51
N GLU A 233 -13.29 11.54 -19.15
CA GLU A 233 -13.99 12.82 -19.09
C GLU A 233 -13.54 13.62 -17.87
N ALA A 234 -13.64 14.97 -17.97
CA ALA A 234 -13.35 15.87 -16.88
C ALA A 234 -14.26 15.59 -15.66
N GLY A 235 -13.71 15.70 -14.48
CA GLY A 235 -14.43 15.48 -13.24
C GLY A 235 -13.51 15.29 -12.02
N PRO A 236 -14.09 15.10 -10.84
CA PRO A 236 -13.35 15.00 -9.60
C PRO A 236 -12.47 13.74 -9.55
N LEU A 237 -11.23 13.88 -9.04
CA LEU A 237 -10.30 12.76 -8.89
C LEU A 237 -10.82 11.69 -7.91
N SER A 238 -11.72 12.11 -7.02
CA SER A 238 -12.35 11.25 -6.01
C SER A 238 -13.75 11.77 -5.68
N SER A 239 -14.56 10.98 -4.97
CA SER A 239 -15.81 11.49 -4.40
C SER A 239 -16.17 10.76 -3.11
N LYS A 240 -16.89 11.47 -2.22
CA LYS A 240 -17.37 10.92 -0.95
C LYS A 240 -18.18 9.64 -1.15
N GLY A 241 -19.08 9.63 -2.14
CA GLY A 241 -19.90 8.45 -2.45
C GLY A 241 -19.08 7.27 -2.98
N TRP A 242 -18.03 7.52 -3.76
CA TRP A 242 -17.13 6.49 -4.24
C TRP A 242 -16.24 5.95 -3.10
N TYR A 243 -15.75 6.84 -2.21
CA TYR A 243 -15.04 6.43 -1.00
C TYR A 243 -15.88 5.48 -0.15
N GLU A 244 -17.16 5.81 0.10
CA GLU A 244 -18.05 4.90 0.86
C GLU A 244 -18.22 3.54 0.19
N GLN A 245 -18.26 3.48 -1.14
CA GLN A 245 -18.42 2.23 -1.86
C GLN A 245 -17.16 1.36 -1.76
N PHE A 246 -15.96 1.91 -2.06
CA PHE A 246 -14.75 1.10 -2.02
C PHE A 246 -14.32 0.78 -0.58
N LEU A 247 -14.49 1.69 0.38
CA LEU A 247 -14.18 1.42 1.79
C LEU A 247 -15.05 0.30 2.35
N ARG A 248 -16.34 0.27 2.03
CA ARG A 248 -17.22 -0.84 2.40
C ARG A 248 -16.67 -2.15 1.85
N TYR A 249 -16.38 -2.22 0.56
CA TYR A 249 -15.84 -3.43 -0.04
C TYR A 249 -14.47 -3.81 0.54
N ALA A 250 -13.58 -2.85 0.73
CA ALA A 250 -12.26 -3.09 1.30
C ALA A 250 -12.35 -3.65 2.73
N THR A 251 -13.15 -3.02 3.61
CA THR A 251 -13.27 -3.45 5.02
C THR A 251 -14.06 -4.75 5.21
N ASP A 252 -14.86 -5.16 4.23
CA ASP A 252 -15.51 -6.47 4.20
C ASP A 252 -14.55 -7.61 3.77
N THR A 253 -13.40 -7.25 3.16
CA THR A 253 -12.50 -8.21 2.53
C THR A 253 -11.09 -8.20 3.07
N ILE A 254 -10.59 -7.07 3.57
CA ILE A 254 -9.25 -6.86 4.12
C ILE A 254 -9.36 -6.51 5.61
N PRO A 255 -8.52 -7.05 6.49
CA PRO A 255 -8.42 -6.58 7.87
C PRO A 255 -8.12 -5.06 7.92
N ARG A 256 -8.90 -4.30 8.70
CA ARG A 256 -8.83 -2.82 8.70
C ARG A 256 -7.45 -2.26 9.00
N ASN A 257 -6.71 -2.90 9.88
CA ASN A 257 -5.34 -2.51 10.24
C ASN A 257 -4.31 -2.74 9.15
N LYS A 258 -4.68 -3.39 8.05
CA LYS A 258 -3.84 -3.58 6.86
C LYS A 258 -4.22 -2.67 5.69
N ILE A 259 -5.29 -1.88 5.83
CA ILE A 259 -5.74 -0.97 4.77
C ILE A 259 -5.05 0.38 4.94
N GLU A 260 -4.44 0.86 3.87
CA GLU A 260 -4.04 2.25 3.67
C GLU A 260 -4.84 2.83 2.50
N VAL A 261 -5.31 4.07 2.65
CA VAL A 261 -5.97 4.79 1.56
C VAL A 261 -5.11 5.97 1.17
N ALA A 262 -4.68 5.99 -0.08
CA ALA A 262 -3.83 7.04 -0.61
C ALA A 262 -4.66 8.19 -1.19
N PHE A 263 -4.25 9.41 -0.86
CA PHE A 263 -4.77 10.66 -1.39
C PHE A 263 -3.84 11.21 -2.47
N PRO A 264 -4.38 11.91 -3.49
CA PRO A 264 -3.54 12.55 -4.51
C PRO A 264 -3.05 13.92 -4.04
N GLY A 265 -1.83 14.29 -4.41
CA GLY A 265 -1.28 15.66 -4.29
C GLY A 265 -1.32 16.42 -5.62
N TYR A 266 -2.20 16.06 -6.54
CA TYR A 266 -2.19 16.51 -7.92
C TYR A 266 -3.59 16.73 -8.47
N GLY A 267 -3.65 17.13 -9.74
CA GLY A 267 -4.87 17.32 -10.51
C GLY A 267 -4.67 17.09 -12.01
N TRP A 268 -5.77 17.18 -12.71
CA TRP A 268 -5.82 17.08 -14.17
C TRP A 268 -6.42 18.33 -14.80
N ASP A 269 -5.85 18.76 -15.93
CA ASP A 269 -6.30 19.89 -16.75
C ASP A 269 -6.85 19.38 -18.08
N TRP A 270 -8.17 19.37 -18.23
CA TRP A 270 -8.86 18.95 -19.44
C TRP A 270 -9.17 20.12 -20.35
N ALA A 271 -8.64 20.11 -21.55
CA ALA A 271 -9.04 21.06 -22.60
C ALA A 271 -10.31 20.57 -23.29
N LYS A 272 -11.39 21.34 -23.25
CA LYS A 272 -12.70 20.96 -23.80
C LYS A 272 -12.64 20.70 -25.32
N GLY A 273 -13.08 19.53 -25.71
CA GLY A 273 -13.07 19.09 -27.11
C GLY A 273 -11.70 18.66 -27.65
N ALA A 274 -10.64 18.68 -26.84
CA ALA A 274 -9.34 18.16 -27.23
C ALA A 274 -9.35 16.63 -27.35
N LYS A 275 -8.57 16.13 -28.31
CA LYS A 275 -8.26 14.70 -28.41
C LYS A 275 -6.97 14.45 -27.66
N GLY A 276 -6.99 13.51 -26.73
CA GLY A 276 -5.79 13.16 -25.98
C GLY A 276 -6.02 13.13 -24.46
N ARG A 277 -4.93 13.05 -23.72
CA ARG A 277 -4.97 13.02 -22.25
C ARG A 277 -4.97 14.43 -21.68
N ALA A 278 -5.61 14.61 -20.53
CA ALA A 278 -5.50 15.80 -19.70
C ALA A 278 -4.05 16.04 -19.25
N GLY A 279 -3.69 17.28 -19.04
CA GLY A 279 -2.40 17.67 -18.48
C GLY A 279 -2.36 17.36 -16.99
N HIS A 280 -1.24 16.79 -16.53
CA HIS A 280 -0.97 16.63 -15.10
C HIS A 280 -0.54 17.95 -14.47
N LEU A 281 -1.03 18.25 -13.29
CA LEU A 281 -0.63 19.40 -12.48
C LEU A 281 -0.43 18.95 -11.03
N THR A 282 0.71 19.29 -10.43
CA THR A 282 0.84 19.26 -8.97
C THR A 282 -0.12 20.27 -8.34
N TRP A 283 -0.42 20.15 -7.06
CA TRP A 283 -1.24 21.17 -6.37
C TRP A 283 -0.67 22.58 -6.58
N LYS A 284 0.64 22.75 -6.41
CA LYS A 284 1.32 24.05 -6.61
C LYS A 284 1.13 24.61 -8.00
N GLU A 285 1.19 23.75 -9.03
CA GLU A 285 0.96 24.16 -10.42
C GLU A 285 -0.51 24.52 -10.67
N ALA A 286 -1.45 23.76 -10.12
CA ALA A 286 -2.88 24.04 -10.21
C ALA A 286 -3.25 25.37 -9.51
N ASP A 287 -2.76 25.62 -8.30
CA ASP A 287 -2.99 26.87 -7.56
C ASP A 287 -2.34 28.06 -8.28
N SER A 288 -1.12 27.90 -8.79
CA SER A 288 -0.43 28.92 -9.59
C SER A 288 -1.18 29.24 -10.88
N LEU A 289 -1.65 28.22 -11.60
CA LEU A 289 -2.44 28.38 -12.82
C LEU A 289 -3.76 29.12 -12.55
N ARG A 290 -4.47 28.74 -11.48
CA ARG A 290 -5.70 29.39 -11.04
C ARG A 290 -5.47 30.89 -10.76
N LYS A 291 -4.42 31.23 -10.00
CA LYS A 291 -4.05 32.62 -9.69
C LYS A 291 -3.65 33.42 -10.94
N GLN A 292 -2.84 32.84 -11.83
CA GLN A 292 -2.40 33.49 -13.08
C GLN A 292 -3.54 33.76 -14.04
N THR A 293 -4.55 32.90 -14.08
CA THR A 293 -5.72 33.06 -14.96
C THR A 293 -6.83 33.88 -14.33
N GLY A 294 -6.72 34.22 -13.04
CA GLY A 294 -7.77 34.92 -12.30
C GLY A 294 -9.03 34.04 -12.10
N ALA A 295 -8.90 32.72 -12.21
CA ALA A 295 -10.02 31.81 -12.04
C ALA A 295 -10.45 31.70 -10.57
N ASP A 296 -11.75 31.62 -10.33
CA ASP A 296 -12.33 31.43 -9.01
C ASP A 296 -12.07 30.00 -8.50
N TYR A 297 -11.80 29.87 -7.21
CA TYR A 297 -11.78 28.59 -6.54
C TYR A 297 -13.21 28.10 -6.31
N HIS A 298 -13.55 26.94 -6.80
CA HIS A 298 -14.82 26.28 -6.54
C HIS A 298 -14.56 24.97 -5.79
N PHE A 299 -15.39 24.71 -4.79
CA PHE A 299 -15.35 23.45 -4.05
C PHE A 299 -16.65 22.68 -4.27
N ASP A 300 -16.57 21.51 -4.90
CA ASP A 300 -17.73 20.65 -5.06
C ASP A 300 -17.96 19.85 -3.76
N ALA A 301 -18.92 20.29 -2.96
CA ALA A 301 -19.25 19.66 -1.70
C ALA A 301 -19.74 18.20 -1.82
N ALA A 302 -20.25 17.80 -2.99
CA ALA A 302 -20.73 16.45 -3.22
C ALA A 302 -19.57 15.47 -3.39
N SER A 303 -18.55 15.84 -4.14
CA SER A 303 -17.32 15.05 -4.26
C SER A 303 -16.34 15.28 -3.10
N GLY A 304 -16.32 16.48 -2.53
CA GLY A 304 -15.28 16.92 -1.60
C GLY A 304 -13.98 17.25 -2.35
N THR A 305 -14.08 17.85 -3.53
CA THR A 305 -12.92 18.08 -4.42
C THR A 305 -12.96 19.50 -4.98
N PRO A 306 -11.83 20.24 -4.95
CA PRO A 306 -11.75 21.56 -5.56
C PRO A 306 -11.59 21.50 -7.08
N HIS A 307 -12.09 22.53 -7.75
CA HIS A 307 -11.96 22.69 -9.20
C HIS A 307 -12.00 24.17 -9.62
N PHE A 308 -11.59 24.45 -10.84
CA PHE A 308 -11.79 25.74 -11.51
C PHE A 308 -11.83 25.58 -13.03
N THR A 309 -12.34 26.61 -13.70
CA THR A 309 -12.31 26.68 -15.17
C THR A 309 -11.56 27.94 -15.60
N TYR A 310 -10.90 27.85 -16.75
CA TYR A 310 -10.21 29.00 -17.36
C TYR A 310 -10.19 28.91 -18.89
N ARG A 311 -9.74 29.96 -19.57
CA ARG A 311 -9.58 29.96 -21.03
C ARG A 311 -8.12 30.14 -21.44
N LYS A 312 -7.68 29.29 -22.38
CA LYS A 312 -6.34 29.36 -22.96
C LYS A 312 -6.48 29.26 -24.50
N ASN A 313 -6.00 30.30 -25.23
CA ASN A 313 -6.06 30.36 -26.69
C ASN A 313 -7.48 30.09 -27.24
N GLY A 314 -8.51 30.62 -26.61
CA GLY A 314 -9.89 30.43 -26.99
C GLY A 314 -10.55 29.12 -26.56
N THR A 315 -9.78 28.15 -26.08
CA THR A 315 -10.28 26.87 -25.56
C THR A 315 -10.61 26.99 -24.07
N GLU A 316 -11.75 26.47 -23.70
CA GLU A 316 -12.14 26.33 -22.29
C GLU A 316 -11.41 25.11 -21.69
N HIS A 317 -10.89 25.27 -20.49
CA HIS A 317 -10.23 24.25 -19.69
C HIS A 317 -10.98 24.05 -18.38
N GLU A 318 -11.00 22.83 -17.92
CA GLU A 318 -11.55 22.43 -16.63
C GLU A 318 -10.47 21.69 -15.84
N VAL A 319 -10.16 22.20 -14.64
CA VAL A 319 -9.14 21.64 -13.76
C VAL A 319 -9.82 21.09 -12.51
N TRP A 320 -9.58 19.82 -12.20
CA TRP A 320 -9.90 19.19 -10.93
C TRP A 320 -8.62 18.73 -10.26
N TYR A 321 -8.47 19.01 -8.99
CA TYR A 321 -7.24 18.71 -8.23
C TYR A 321 -7.58 18.36 -6.78
N GLN A 322 -6.59 18.01 -5.97
CA GLN A 322 -6.81 17.80 -4.54
C GLN A 322 -6.03 18.83 -3.73
N ASP A 323 -6.61 19.23 -2.61
CA ASP A 323 -6.00 20.10 -1.63
C ASP A 323 -6.28 19.62 -0.19
N ALA A 324 -5.74 20.34 0.80
CA ALA A 324 -5.94 20.02 2.22
C ALA A 324 -7.41 20.04 2.65
N HIS A 325 -8.21 20.95 2.07
CA HIS A 325 -9.64 21.01 2.36
C HIS A 325 -10.37 19.75 1.87
N GLY A 326 -10.08 19.33 0.65
CA GLY A 326 -10.67 18.09 0.10
C GLY A 326 -10.27 16.84 0.86
N VAL A 327 -8.99 16.75 1.26
CA VAL A 327 -8.53 15.65 2.13
C VAL A 327 -9.26 15.66 3.48
N ALA A 328 -9.38 16.83 4.13
CA ALA A 328 -10.07 16.98 5.41
C ALA A 328 -11.55 16.54 5.33
N GLU A 329 -12.22 16.77 4.20
CA GLU A 329 -13.60 16.35 3.94
C GLU A 329 -13.76 14.83 3.70
N GLN A 330 -12.70 14.16 3.26
CA GLN A 330 -12.71 12.72 2.96
C GLN A 330 -12.23 11.86 4.15
N LEU A 331 -11.34 12.36 4.99
CA LEU A 331 -10.79 11.66 6.16
C LEU A 331 -11.85 11.09 7.13
N PRO A 332 -12.97 11.81 7.44
CA PRO A 332 -14.02 11.25 8.28
C PRO A 332 -14.63 9.94 7.77
N LEU A 333 -14.55 9.69 6.44
CA LEU A 333 -15.02 8.43 5.86
C LEU A 333 -14.10 7.27 6.23
N LEU A 334 -12.78 7.47 6.24
CA LEU A 334 -11.84 6.44 6.69
C LEU A 334 -12.14 6.04 8.15
N ARG A 335 -12.30 7.03 9.03
CA ARG A 335 -12.67 6.83 10.45
C ARG A 335 -13.99 6.08 10.61
N LYS A 336 -15.02 6.46 9.83
CA LYS A 336 -16.33 5.77 9.81
C LYS A 336 -16.20 4.28 9.56
N TYR A 337 -15.25 3.89 8.70
CA TYR A 337 -14.98 2.48 8.37
C TYR A 337 -13.89 1.84 9.23
N GLY A 338 -13.31 2.58 10.18
CA GLY A 338 -12.26 2.10 11.10
C GLY A 338 -10.91 1.88 10.41
N VAL A 339 -10.65 2.61 9.33
CA VAL A 339 -9.37 2.64 8.62
C VAL A 339 -8.54 3.80 9.15
N GLN A 340 -7.31 3.51 9.58
CA GLN A 340 -6.36 4.51 10.10
C GLN A 340 -5.20 4.79 9.13
N GLY A 341 -4.87 3.80 8.29
CA GLY A 341 -3.75 3.93 7.35
C GLY A 341 -4.05 4.93 6.25
N THR A 342 -3.13 5.86 6.04
CA THR A 342 -3.19 6.85 4.96
C THR A 342 -1.95 6.75 4.08
N GLY A 343 -2.09 7.13 2.80
CA GLY A 343 -1.00 7.28 1.86
C GLY A 343 -1.07 8.63 1.15
N LEU A 344 0.04 9.09 0.59
CA LEU A 344 0.11 10.32 -0.19
C LEU A 344 0.86 10.09 -1.50
N TRP A 345 0.19 10.31 -2.62
CA TRP A 345 0.79 10.36 -3.95
C TRP A 345 0.83 11.82 -4.44
N ALA A 346 1.96 12.51 -4.38
CA ALA A 346 3.24 12.05 -3.89
C ALA A 346 3.94 13.23 -3.21
N LEU A 347 4.98 12.96 -2.44
CA LEU A 347 5.81 13.99 -1.79
C LEU A 347 6.27 15.04 -2.79
N GLY A 348 6.10 16.33 -2.43
CA GLY A 348 6.40 17.48 -3.26
C GLY A 348 5.34 17.83 -4.31
N PHE A 349 4.23 17.07 -4.39
CA PHE A 349 3.10 17.36 -5.28
C PHE A 349 1.95 18.02 -4.55
N GLU A 350 1.81 17.73 -3.26
CA GLU A 350 0.66 18.04 -2.44
C GLU A 350 0.58 19.52 -2.02
N ASP A 351 -0.62 19.87 -1.54
CA ASP A 351 -0.83 21.07 -0.73
C ASP A 351 -0.08 20.91 0.60
N PRO A 352 0.85 21.83 0.97
CA PRO A 352 1.59 21.71 2.23
C PRO A 352 0.69 21.63 3.47
N ASP A 353 -0.53 22.19 3.41
CA ASP A 353 -1.48 22.15 4.53
C ASP A 353 -2.11 20.75 4.70
N VAL A 354 -1.91 19.80 3.77
CA VAL A 354 -2.43 18.43 3.87
C VAL A 354 -1.91 17.69 5.10
N TRP A 355 -0.68 17.98 5.50
CA TRP A 355 -0.08 17.37 6.70
C TRP A 355 -0.80 17.77 7.98
N GLY A 356 -1.34 19.01 8.02
CA GLY A 356 -2.23 19.45 9.10
C GLY A 356 -3.55 18.68 9.13
N ALA A 357 -4.13 18.41 7.97
CA ALA A 357 -5.35 17.61 7.84
C ALA A 357 -5.12 16.14 8.25
N LEU A 358 -4.02 15.52 7.81
CA LEU A 358 -3.67 14.13 8.11
C LEU A 358 -3.35 13.92 9.60
N ARG A 359 -2.73 14.88 10.27
CA ARG A 359 -2.41 14.82 11.71
C ARG A 359 -3.64 14.73 12.61
N GLY A 360 -4.78 15.20 12.15
CA GLY A 360 -6.05 15.19 12.87
C GLY A 360 -6.76 13.83 12.89
N GLN A 361 -6.09 12.75 12.51
CA GLN A 361 -6.64 11.37 12.49
C GLN A 361 -6.62 10.67 13.85
#